data_5d710f70c557bc0ecf17885bf9e513d3
#
_entry.id   5d710f70c557bc0ecf17885bf9e513d3
#
_cell.length_a   1.000
_cell.length_b   1.000
_cell.length_c   1.000
_cell.angle_alpha   90.00
_cell.angle_beta   90.00
_cell.angle_gamma   90.00
#
_symmetry.space_group_name_H-M   'P 1'
#
loop_
_entity.id
_entity.type
_entity.pdbx_description
1 polymer ?
#
loop_
_entity_poly.entity_id
_entity_poly.type
_entity_poly.pdbx_seq_one_letter_code
_entity_poly.pdbx_strand_id
1 'polypeptide(L)'
;RCSRDWSSDVCSSDLIDYGFPESEYYHPQRTGGTLMCHHAHTSDPDPLVGIGEKDITAHVNFTGIALAGQDAGWEVLGYTSQGRFLYNCGLGEALARTGQASTANELRDRSALQKLVAEHEMGELFKVVGFVKGEWFDAIGFAHGDRSHTL
;
A
#
# COMPACT_ATOMS: atom_id res chain seq x y z
N ARG A 1 3.33 -14.13 3.96
CA ARG A 1 4.23 -15.18 4.49
C ARG A 1 3.66 -16.51 4.07
N CYS A 2 4.20 -17.14 3.03
CA CYS A 2 3.89 -18.54 2.76
C CYS A 2 4.34 -19.35 3.99
N SER A 3 3.40 -19.84 4.78
CA SER A 3 3.66 -20.86 5.79
C SER A 3 4.17 -22.11 5.07
N ARG A 4 5.31 -22.66 5.49
CA ARG A 4 5.88 -23.88 4.91
C ARG A 4 5.16 -25.15 5.37
N ASP A 5 3.89 -25.07 5.66
CA ASP A 5 3.10 -26.25 5.93
C ASP A 5 2.51 -26.72 4.59
N TRP A 6 3.15 -27.71 3.99
CA TRP A 6 2.82 -28.30 2.69
C TRP A 6 1.46 -29.01 2.67
N SER A 7 0.70 -28.91 3.74
CA SER A 7 -0.63 -29.52 3.89
C SER A 7 -1.80 -28.56 3.71
N SER A 8 -1.58 -27.25 3.58
CA SER A 8 -2.64 -26.29 3.28
C SER A 8 -2.47 -25.74 1.87
N ASP A 9 -3.43 -26.02 0.99
CA ASP A 9 -3.50 -25.50 -0.38
C ASP A 9 -3.82 -23.99 -0.42
N VAL A 10 -3.74 -23.27 0.70
CA VAL A 10 -4.00 -21.84 0.82
C VAL A 10 -2.71 -21.05 0.76
N CYS A 11 -2.61 -20.17 -0.23
CA CYS A 11 -1.54 -19.17 -0.34
C CYS A 11 -2.16 -17.77 -0.29
N SER A 12 -1.60 -16.87 0.51
CA SER A 12 -2.00 -15.46 0.53
C SER A 12 -0.81 -14.56 0.21
N SER A 13 -1.09 -13.42 -0.41
CA SER A 13 -0.11 -12.39 -0.72
C SER A 13 -0.74 -11.01 -0.52
N ASP A 14 0.04 -10.07 -0.02
CA ASP A 14 -0.31 -8.67 0.06
C ASP A 14 0.74 -7.82 -0.66
N LEU A 15 0.27 -6.82 -1.37
CA LEU A 15 1.09 -5.84 -2.07
C LEU A 15 0.79 -4.46 -1.51
N ILE A 16 1.82 -3.72 -1.15
CA ILE A 16 1.73 -2.35 -0.64
C ILE A 16 2.56 -1.46 -1.54
N ASP A 17 1.91 -0.48 -2.15
CA ASP A 17 2.58 0.50 -3.01
C ASP A 17 1.74 1.77 -3.15
N TYR A 18 2.33 2.83 -3.73
CA TYR A 18 1.58 4.03 -4.09
C TYR A 18 0.93 3.88 -5.47
N GLY A 19 -0.35 4.19 -5.54
CA GLY A 19 -1.12 4.01 -6.77
C GLY A 19 -2.60 4.30 -6.63
N PHE A 20 -3.32 3.96 -7.69
CA PHE A 20 -4.73 4.29 -7.83
C PHE A 20 -5.51 3.14 -8.46
N PRO A 21 -6.84 3.06 -8.22
CA PRO A 21 -7.74 2.34 -9.11
C PRO A 21 -7.68 2.93 -10.53
N GLU A 22 -8.04 2.16 -11.53
CA GLU A 22 -7.95 2.55 -12.95
C GLU A 22 -8.66 3.87 -13.26
N SER A 23 -9.83 4.10 -12.67
CA SER A 23 -10.61 5.33 -12.87
C SER A 23 -9.87 6.60 -12.41
N GLU A 24 -9.06 6.50 -11.37
CA GLU A 24 -8.21 7.60 -10.89
C GLU A 24 -6.85 7.61 -11.60
N TYR A 25 -6.32 6.44 -11.95
CA TYR A 25 -5.05 6.29 -12.65
C TYR A 25 -5.11 6.97 -14.02
N TYR A 26 -6.19 6.77 -14.78
CA TYR A 26 -6.45 7.39 -16.09
C TYR A 26 -7.37 8.62 -16.01
N HIS A 27 -7.39 9.31 -14.88
CA HIS A 27 -8.24 10.50 -14.74
C HIS A 27 -7.97 11.52 -15.84
N PRO A 28 -9.01 12.10 -16.49
CA PRO A 28 -8.86 13.01 -17.65
C PRO A 28 -7.95 14.23 -17.42
N GLN A 29 -7.85 14.70 -16.17
CA GLN A 29 -6.97 15.80 -15.80
C GLN A 29 -5.49 15.40 -15.63
N ARG A 30 -5.18 14.10 -15.66
CA ARG A 30 -3.82 13.58 -15.52
C ARG A 30 -3.16 13.46 -16.90
N THR A 31 -2.79 14.58 -17.51
CA THR A 31 -2.28 14.62 -18.88
C THR A 31 -0.82 14.17 -19.02
N GLY A 32 -0.03 14.22 -17.93
CA GLY A 32 1.39 13.83 -17.89
C GLY A 32 1.66 12.40 -17.42
N GLY A 33 0.61 11.60 -17.18
CA GLY A 33 0.77 10.26 -16.56
C GLY A 33 1.18 10.34 -15.09
N THR A 34 1.85 9.29 -14.59
CA THR A 34 2.24 9.16 -13.17
C THR A 34 3.74 9.02 -12.98
N LEU A 35 4.55 9.11 -14.06
CA LEU A 35 5.99 9.05 -13.95
C LEU A 35 6.52 10.29 -13.26
N MET A 36 7.41 10.08 -12.28
CA MET A 36 8.04 11.12 -11.49
C MET A 36 9.49 10.75 -11.19
N CYS A 37 10.38 11.70 -11.28
CA CYS A 37 11.79 11.53 -10.92
C CYS A 37 12.07 12.26 -9.61
N HIS A 38 12.87 11.65 -8.75
CA HIS A 38 13.27 12.21 -7.47
C HIS A 38 14.78 12.28 -7.33
N HIS A 39 15.29 13.44 -6.91
CA HIS A 39 16.70 13.66 -6.58
C HIS A 39 16.82 14.70 -5.46
N ALA A 40 17.56 14.38 -4.41
CA ALA A 40 17.88 15.30 -3.30
C ALA A 40 16.66 16.09 -2.77
N HIS A 41 15.52 15.38 -2.51
CA HIS A 41 14.26 15.93 -2.04
C HIS A 41 13.52 16.85 -3.03
N THR A 42 13.94 16.90 -4.29
CA THR A 42 13.22 17.57 -5.37
C THR A 42 12.63 16.54 -6.31
N SER A 43 11.54 16.89 -6.97
CA SER A 43 10.90 16.04 -7.97
C SER A 43 10.71 16.78 -9.27
N ASP A 44 10.86 16.08 -10.40
CA ASP A 44 10.58 16.56 -11.74
C ASP A 44 10.08 15.41 -12.65
N PRO A 45 9.36 15.72 -13.74
CA PRO A 45 8.79 14.68 -14.61
C PRO A 45 9.73 14.22 -15.74
N ASP A 46 10.97 14.72 -15.85
CA ASP A 46 11.86 14.42 -16.96
C ASP A 46 12.93 13.38 -16.59
N PRO A 47 12.78 12.11 -17.03
CA PRO A 47 13.73 11.04 -16.71
C PRO A 47 15.07 11.17 -17.49
N LEU A 48 15.14 12.04 -18.48
CA LEU A 48 16.33 12.20 -19.32
C LEU A 48 17.29 13.28 -18.83
N VAL A 49 16.89 14.08 -17.85
CA VAL A 49 17.75 15.06 -17.19
C VAL A 49 18.41 14.41 -15.97
N GLY A 50 19.75 14.51 -15.84
CA GLY A 50 20.50 13.91 -14.73
C GLY A 50 20.43 12.38 -14.72
N ILE A 51 20.66 11.76 -15.87
CA ILE A 51 20.59 10.29 -16.04
C ILE A 51 21.54 9.60 -15.07
N GLY A 52 20.99 8.64 -14.30
CA GLY A 52 21.75 7.88 -13.30
C GLY A 52 21.83 8.56 -11.92
N GLU A 53 21.32 9.79 -11.76
CA GLU A 53 21.32 10.53 -10.50
C GLU A 53 19.93 10.61 -9.84
N LYS A 54 18.88 10.14 -10.53
CA LYS A 54 17.49 10.22 -10.10
C LYS A 54 16.90 8.87 -9.88
N ASP A 55 16.01 8.78 -8.88
CA ASP A 55 15.09 7.68 -8.73
C ASP A 55 13.86 7.93 -9.60
N ILE A 56 13.54 6.97 -10.48
CA ILE A 56 12.42 7.08 -11.43
C ILE A 56 11.28 6.20 -10.93
N THR A 57 10.15 6.82 -10.63
CA THR A 57 8.99 6.15 -10.05
C THR A 57 7.74 6.36 -10.89
N ALA A 58 6.77 5.45 -10.77
CA ALA A 58 5.45 5.62 -11.33
C ALA A 58 4.42 4.99 -10.37
N HIS A 59 3.20 5.52 -10.37
CA HIS A 59 2.13 4.93 -9.56
C HIS A 59 1.69 3.59 -10.14
N VAL A 60 1.21 2.71 -9.28
CA VAL A 60 0.65 1.40 -9.64
C VAL A 60 -0.82 1.56 -10.05
N ASN A 61 -1.23 0.89 -11.14
CA ASN A 61 -2.64 0.69 -11.46
C ASN A 61 -3.13 -0.56 -10.72
N PHE A 62 -3.79 -0.37 -9.57
CA PHE A 62 -4.26 -1.47 -8.74
C PHE A 62 -5.39 -2.29 -9.37
N THR A 63 -6.23 -1.70 -10.23
CA THR A 63 -7.20 -2.46 -11.03
C THR A 63 -6.50 -3.45 -11.96
N GLY A 64 -5.44 -3.01 -12.63
CA GLY A 64 -4.63 -3.89 -13.48
C GLY A 64 -3.97 -5.04 -12.70
N ILE A 65 -3.47 -4.75 -11.47
CA ILE A 65 -2.93 -5.77 -10.56
C ILE A 65 -4.01 -6.77 -10.12
N ALA A 66 -5.21 -6.27 -9.76
CA ALA A 66 -6.32 -7.13 -9.34
C ALA A 66 -6.76 -8.07 -10.48
N LEU A 67 -6.91 -7.54 -11.70
CA LEU A 67 -7.25 -8.33 -12.88
C LEU A 67 -6.19 -9.39 -13.20
N ALA A 68 -4.91 -9.03 -13.17
CA ALA A 68 -3.81 -9.96 -13.38
C ALA A 68 -3.77 -11.07 -12.32
N GLY A 69 -4.09 -10.73 -11.06
CA GLY A 69 -4.24 -11.71 -9.99
C GLY A 69 -5.38 -12.69 -10.26
N GLN A 70 -6.55 -12.19 -10.64
CA GLN A 70 -7.72 -13.01 -10.97
C GLN A 70 -7.46 -13.90 -12.19
N ASP A 71 -6.83 -13.40 -13.24
CA ASP A 71 -6.43 -14.19 -14.41
C ASP A 71 -5.45 -15.33 -14.06
N ALA A 72 -4.63 -15.14 -13.02
CA ALA A 72 -3.74 -16.17 -12.49
C ALA A 72 -4.42 -17.12 -11.47
N GLY A 73 -5.74 -16.98 -11.28
CA GLY A 73 -6.55 -17.81 -10.38
C GLY A 73 -6.43 -17.44 -8.90
N TRP A 74 -6.14 -16.16 -8.61
CA TRP A 74 -6.21 -15.59 -7.27
C TRP A 74 -7.53 -14.85 -7.06
N GLU A 75 -7.98 -14.81 -5.82
CA GLU A 75 -9.13 -13.99 -5.41
C GLU A 75 -8.63 -12.77 -4.63
N VAL A 76 -9.27 -11.61 -4.84
CA VAL A 76 -8.94 -10.38 -4.11
C VAL A 76 -9.59 -10.46 -2.73
N LEU A 77 -8.77 -10.49 -1.66
CA LEU A 77 -9.24 -10.47 -0.27
C LEU A 77 -9.74 -9.10 0.16
N GLY A 78 -9.18 -8.04 -0.41
CA GLY A 78 -9.56 -6.67 -0.11
C GLY A 78 -8.58 -5.67 -0.70
N TYR A 79 -9.00 -4.41 -0.72
CA TYR A 79 -8.21 -3.26 -1.16
C TYR A 79 -8.52 -2.06 -0.28
N THR A 80 -7.49 -1.44 0.30
CA THR A 80 -7.68 -0.28 1.19
C THR A 80 -6.42 0.59 1.24
N SER A 81 -6.48 1.71 1.95
CA SER A 81 -5.28 2.52 2.21
C SER A 81 -4.38 1.88 3.28
N GLN A 82 -3.07 2.17 3.21
CA GLN A 82 -2.10 1.67 4.18
C GLN A 82 -2.47 2.04 5.62
N GLY A 83 -2.88 3.28 5.86
CA GLY A 83 -3.29 3.73 7.18
C GLY A 83 -4.45 2.89 7.73
N ARG A 84 -5.47 2.65 6.91
CA ARG A 84 -6.62 1.83 7.29
C ARG A 84 -6.21 0.38 7.57
N PHE A 85 -5.42 -0.21 6.68
CA PHE A 85 -4.90 -1.56 6.85
C PHE A 85 -4.15 -1.73 8.18
N LEU A 86 -3.23 -0.82 8.48
CA LEU A 86 -2.44 -0.87 9.72
C LEU A 86 -3.32 -0.70 10.98
N TYR A 87 -4.32 0.17 10.94
CA TYR A 87 -5.28 0.30 12.05
C TYR A 87 -6.10 -0.97 12.25
N ASN A 88 -6.58 -1.59 11.18
CA ASN A 88 -7.30 -2.87 11.27
C ASN A 88 -6.40 -3.98 11.83
N CYS A 89 -5.10 -3.95 11.53
CA CYS A 89 -4.11 -4.89 12.09
C CYS A 89 -3.70 -4.59 13.54
N GLY A 90 -4.35 -3.63 14.21
CA GLY A 90 -4.15 -3.37 15.64
C GLY A 90 -3.06 -2.34 15.96
N LEU A 91 -2.67 -1.48 15.00
CA LEU A 91 -1.65 -0.45 15.26
C LEU A 91 -2.07 0.51 16.40
N GLY A 92 -3.36 0.85 16.51
CA GLY A 92 -3.88 1.72 17.57
C GLY A 92 -3.64 1.13 18.96
N GLU A 93 -3.95 -0.14 19.15
CA GLU A 93 -3.73 -0.87 20.40
C GLU A 93 -2.23 -1.04 20.70
N ALA A 94 -1.43 -1.30 19.68
CA ALA A 94 0.01 -1.40 19.83
C ALA A 94 0.61 -0.06 20.32
N LEU A 95 0.18 1.06 19.74
CA LEU A 95 0.60 2.40 20.17
C LEU A 95 0.11 2.73 21.59
N ALA A 96 -1.10 2.36 21.95
CA ALA A 96 -1.64 2.59 23.30
C ALA A 96 -0.85 1.83 24.38
N ARG A 97 -0.34 0.64 24.07
CA ARG A 97 0.47 -0.17 24.99
C ARG A 97 1.89 0.40 25.25
N THR A 98 2.43 1.19 24.34
CA THR A 98 3.78 1.77 24.50
C THR A 98 3.82 2.96 25.47
N GLY A 99 2.68 3.41 26.02
CA GLY A 99 2.62 4.52 26.98
C GLY A 99 3.01 5.87 26.34
N GLN A 100 3.40 6.86 27.16
CA GLN A 100 3.93 8.14 26.68
C GLN A 100 5.40 7.98 26.31
N ALA A 101 5.81 8.52 25.15
CA ALA A 101 7.20 8.55 24.76
C ALA A 101 8.00 9.41 25.73
N SER A 102 9.02 8.83 26.35
CA SER A 102 9.87 9.47 27.38
C SER A 102 11.29 9.74 26.88
N THR A 103 11.69 9.10 25.78
CA THR A 103 13.02 9.24 25.19
C THR A 103 12.98 9.84 23.79
N ALA A 104 14.09 10.45 23.35
CA ALA A 104 14.20 11.02 22.01
C ALA A 104 14.03 9.95 20.90
N ASN A 105 14.42 8.70 21.15
CA ASN A 105 14.24 7.60 20.21
C ASN A 105 12.77 7.20 20.11
N GLU A 106 12.05 7.07 21.21
CA GLU A 106 10.61 6.79 21.23
C GLU A 106 9.79 7.88 20.53
N LEU A 107 10.21 9.15 20.66
CA LEU A 107 9.58 10.26 19.94
C LEU A 107 9.79 10.16 18.41
N ARG A 108 11.02 9.77 17.98
CA ARG A 108 11.30 9.53 16.55
C ARG A 108 10.48 8.37 15.99
N ASP A 109 10.41 7.26 16.73
CA ASP A 109 9.64 6.07 16.33
C ASP A 109 8.16 6.40 16.21
N ARG A 110 7.59 7.17 17.13
CA ARG A 110 6.20 7.63 17.03
C ARG A 110 5.97 8.57 15.85
N SER A 111 6.90 9.48 15.59
CA SER A 111 6.83 10.37 14.42
C SER A 111 6.89 9.56 13.12
N ALA A 112 7.75 8.54 13.05
CA ALA A 112 7.81 7.64 11.90
C ALA A 112 6.51 6.85 11.69
N LEU A 113 5.95 6.29 12.78
CA LEU A 113 4.66 5.60 12.74
C LEU A 113 3.51 6.52 12.32
N GLN A 114 3.51 7.77 12.79
CA GLN A 114 2.51 8.75 12.38
C GLN A 114 2.55 9.02 10.87
N LYS A 115 3.75 9.09 10.27
CA LYS A 115 3.90 9.24 8.82
C LYS A 115 3.31 8.07 8.04
N LEU A 116 3.43 6.85 8.55
CA LEU A 116 2.87 5.66 7.90
C LEU A 116 1.34 5.67 7.82
N VAL A 117 0.64 6.38 8.73
CA VAL A 117 -0.82 6.34 8.82
C VAL A 117 -1.50 7.67 8.52
N ALA A 118 -0.78 8.79 8.51
CA ALA A 118 -1.36 10.09 8.25
C ALA A 118 -1.88 10.20 6.80
N GLU A 119 -3.11 10.71 6.63
CA GLU A 119 -3.78 10.81 5.33
C GLU A 119 -3.01 11.67 4.32
N HIS A 120 -2.36 12.73 4.78
CA HIS A 120 -1.59 13.66 3.94
C HIS A 120 -0.14 13.19 3.69
N GLU A 121 0.23 12.02 4.23
CA GLU A 121 1.54 11.40 4.05
C GLU A 121 1.36 10.01 3.41
N MET A 122 1.97 8.97 3.97
CA MET A 122 1.92 7.62 3.40
C MET A 122 0.59 6.90 3.63
N GLY A 123 -0.19 7.31 4.64
CA GLY A 123 -1.37 6.58 5.07
C GLY A 123 -2.46 6.44 4.00
N GLU A 124 -2.69 7.49 3.18
CA GLU A 124 -3.63 7.44 2.07
C GLU A 124 -2.93 7.26 0.71
N LEU A 125 -1.70 7.76 0.54
CA LEU A 125 -0.95 7.61 -0.72
C LEU A 125 -0.66 6.15 -1.06
N PHE A 126 -0.26 5.36 -0.06
CA PHE A 126 -0.02 3.94 -0.23
C PHE A 126 -1.32 3.15 -0.11
N LYS A 127 -1.47 2.18 -0.97
CA LYS A 127 -2.61 1.25 -1.01
C LYS A 127 -2.12 -0.17 -0.72
N VAL A 128 -3.02 -0.95 -0.17
CA VAL A 128 -2.79 -2.36 0.11
C VAL A 128 -3.84 -3.15 -0.64
N VAL A 129 -3.42 -4.13 -1.42
CA VAL A 129 -4.28 -5.14 -2.01
C VAL A 129 -3.87 -6.52 -1.51
N GLY A 130 -4.82 -7.30 -1.03
CA GLY A 130 -4.60 -8.67 -0.59
C GLY A 130 -5.19 -9.67 -1.56
N PHE A 131 -4.50 -10.79 -1.72
CA PHE A 131 -4.91 -11.91 -2.57
C PHE A 131 -4.87 -13.22 -1.80
N VAL A 132 -5.75 -14.14 -2.18
CA VAL A 132 -5.74 -15.52 -1.73
C VAL A 132 -5.86 -16.47 -2.91
N LYS A 133 -5.21 -17.63 -2.82
CA LYS A 133 -5.43 -18.76 -3.70
C LYS A 133 -5.74 -19.98 -2.85
N GLY A 134 -6.88 -20.62 -3.12
CA GLY A 134 -7.41 -21.71 -2.32
C GLY A 134 -8.57 -21.29 -1.43
N GLU A 135 -8.60 -21.68 -0.17
CA GLU A 135 -9.71 -21.40 0.73
C GLU A 135 -9.76 -19.91 1.13
N TRP A 136 -10.93 -19.29 0.99
CA TRP A 136 -11.18 -17.91 1.39
C TRP A 136 -11.12 -17.76 2.92
N PHE A 137 -10.60 -16.64 3.40
CA PHE A 137 -10.64 -16.25 4.80
C PHE A 137 -10.83 -14.74 4.97
N ASP A 138 -11.40 -14.33 6.09
CA ASP A 138 -11.56 -12.91 6.45
C ASP A 138 -10.23 -12.33 6.92
N ALA A 139 -9.58 -11.58 6.04
CA ALA A 139 -8.30 -10.95 6.36
C ALA A 139 -8.52 -9.69 7.21
N ILE A 140 -8.01 -9.69 8.45
CA ILE A 140 -8.20 -8.62 9.44
C ILE A 140 -7.82 -7.23 8.91
N GLY A 141 -6.81 -7.13 8.04
CA GLY A 141 -6.36 -5.87 7.46
C GLY A 141 -7.42 -5.16 6.61
N PHE A 142 -8.45 -5.89 6.14
CA PHE A 142 -9.55 -5.39 5.32
C PHE A 142 -10.90 -5.38 6.04
N ALA A 143 -10.93 -5.67 7.33
CA ALA A 143 -12.17 -5.77 8.13
C ALA A 143 -13.03 -4.50 8.08
N HIS A 144 -12.40 -3.34 7.96
CA HIS A 144 -13.08 -2.05 7.84
C HIS A 144 -12.45 -1.19 6.75
N GLY A 145 -13.30 -0.47 6.00
CA GLY A 145 -12.85 0.46 4.96
C GLY A 145 -12.25 -0.23 3.74
N ASP A 146 -12.70 -1.45 3.44
CA ASP A 146 -12.41 -2.12 2.18
C ASP A 146 -13.03 -1.33 1.02
N ARG A 147 -12.22 -1.11 -0.02
CA ARG A 147 -12.56 -0.37 -1.25
C ARG A 147 -12.44 -1.24 -2.51
N SER A 148 -12.43 -2.55 -2.38
CA SER A 148 -12.29 -3.47 -3.53
C SER A 148 -13.33 -3.21 -4.64
N HIS A 149 -14.48 -2.66 -4.28
CA HIS A 149 -15.51 -2.22 -5.24
C HIS A 149 -15.07 -1.08 -6.17
N THR A 150 -13.91 -0.47 -5.94
CA THR A 150 -13.34 0.60 -6.80
C THR A 150 -12.30 0.09 -7.80
N LEU A 151 -11.91 -1.18 -7.70
CA LEU A 151 -10.93 -1.83 -8.56
C LEU A 151 -11.49 -2.21 -9.94
#